data_304abff72245005475c1b0ee2b60d3e4
#
_entry.id   304abff72245005475c1b0ee2b60d3e4
#
_cell.length_a   1.000
_cell.length_b   1.000
_cell.length_c   1.000
_cell.angle_alpha   90.00
_cell.angle_beta   90.00
_cell.angle_gamma   90.00
#
_symmetry.space_group_name_H-M   'P 1'
#
loop_
_entity.id
_entity.type
_entity.pdbx_description
1 polymer ?
#
loop_
_entity_poly.entity_id
_entity_poly.type
_entity_poly.pdbx_seq_one_letter_code
_entity_poly.pdbx_strand_id
1 'polypeptide(L)'
;MAKRKKRRLRFEPPANPVRPGLVTPMRTVPSGIKRPEYAITGRPGPVIGEPVKTPEVIERMRAAGTLARQVVLRLSEEVAPGVTTETLDRIAHEMTVEAGAYPSPLNYTGHPNYPKAICTSVNEVICHGIPDSRPLEDGDIVNCDVTVYLDGVHGDHSETFLVGEVDERSRRLVDVTRESMYAGIGVVQAGAKVNDIGRAIQTVAEKAGFGVVRDFIGHGIGETFHMAPSIPHYYDPRANTVLETGMTFTIEPMITVGSHRGLMWDDGWTAVTEDLQRTAQFEHTVLVLDGGAEILTRLPTEEQPYLPVESATTA
;
A
#
# COMPACT_ATOMS: atom_id res chain seq x y z
N MET A 1 14.06 39.70 15.32
CA MET A 1 13.62 38.33 15.59
C MET A 1 12.12 38.24 15.27
N ALA A 2 11.75 37.72 14.11
CA ALA A 2 10.34 37.56 13.73
C ALA A 2 9.74 36.38 14.50
N LYS A 3 8.72 36.62 15.31
CA LYS A 3 7.95 35.57 15.98
C LYS A 3 7.28 34.72 14.92
N ARG A 4 7.75 33.46 14.72
CA ARG A 4 7.06 32.44 13.95
C ARG A 4 5.63 32.29 14.52
N LYS A 5 4.59 32.80 13.80
CA LYS A 5 3.21 32.52 14.17
C LYS A 5 3.04 30.99 14.14
N LYS A 6 2.79 30.39 15.32
CA LYS A 6 2.36 28.97 15.38
C LYS A 6 1.12 28.86 14.50
N ARG A 7 1.24 28.11 13.40
CA ARG A 7 0.09 27.76 12.55
C ARG A 7 -0.86 26.97 13.44
N ARG A 8 -2.06 27.50 13.71
CA ARG A 8 -3.10 26.73 14.42
C ARG A 8 -3.37 25.49 13.60
N LEU A 9 -3.26 24.32 14.22
CA LEU A 9 -3.71 23.08 13.62
C LEU A 9 -5.16 23.28 13.18
N ARG A 10 -5.51 22.83 11.98
CA ARG A 10 -6.86 23.00 11.40
C ARG A 10 -7.86 22.08 12.11
N PHE A 11 -7.36 21.07 12.80
CA PHE A 11 -8.12 20.04 13.49
C PHE A 11 -7.52 19.80 14.89
N GLU A 12 -8.38 19.37 15.83
CA GLU A 12 -7.92 18.92 17.13
C GLU A 12 -7.41 17.46 17.02
N PRO A 13 -6.34 17.09 17.72
CA PRO A 13 -5.89 15.72 17.78
C PRO A 13 -6.99 14.81 18.36
N PRO A 14 -7.04 13.52 17.99
CA PRO A 14 -7.97 12.57 18.58
C PRO A 14 -7.73 12.45 20.10
N ALA A 15 -8.80 12.15 20.84
CA ALA A 15 -8.70 11.96 22.29
C ALA A 15 -7.81 10.77 22.65
N ASN A 16 -7.84 9.72 21.84
CA ASN A 16 -7.07 8.49 22.02
C ASN A 16 -6.25 8.20 20.74
N PRO A 17 -5.07 8.80 20.56
CA PRO A 17 -4.20 8.46 19.45
C PRO A 17 -3.70 7.01 19.59
N VAL A 18 -3.44 6.36 18.46
CA VAL A 18 -2.84 5.02 18.42
C VAL A 18 -1.50 5.03 19.15
N ARG A 19 -1.27 3.97 19.93
CA ARG A 19 -0.03 3.75 20.67
C ARG A 19 0.48 2.35 20.40
N PRO A 20 1.82 2.14 20.40
CA PRO A 20 2.38 0.81 20.21
C PRO A 20 1.91 -0.16 21.30
N GLY A 21 1.47 -1.34 20.89
CA GLY A 21 1.20 -2.49 21.75
C GLY A 21 2.42 -3.37 21.93
N LEU A 22 2.22 -4.59 22.43
CA LEU A 22 3.27 -5.59 22.53
C LEU A 22 3.44 -6.28 21.19
N VAL A 23 4.65 -6.19 20.62
CA VAL A 23 5.02 -6.90 19.40
C VAL A 23 5.58 -8.28 19.75
N THR A 24 4.94 -9.35 19.26
CA THR A 24 5.44 -10.71 19.46
C THR A 24 6.67 -10.97 18.58
N PRO A 25 7.50 -11.98 18.93
CA PRO A 25 8.65 -12.36 18.09
C PRO A 25 8.25 -12.70 16.65
N MET A 26 9.21 -12.50 15.73
CA MET A 26 9.07 -12.84 14.32
C MET A 26 8.67 -14.30 14.15
N ARG A 27 7.65 -14.55 13.31
CA ARG A 27 7.21 -15.92 12.96
C ARG A 27 8.20 -16.58 12.01
N THR A 28 8.28 -17.89 12.09
CA THR A 28 9.16 -18.67 11.22
C THR A 28 8.45 -19.09 9.94
N VAL A 29 9.20 -19.12 8.85
CA VAL A 29 8.76 -19.67 7.57
C VAL A 29 9.49 -20.97 7.31
N PRO A 30 8.84 -22.05 6.86
CA PRO A 30 9.49 -23.32 6.52
C PRO A 30 10.67 -23.16 5.54
N SER A 31 11.74 -23.91 5.74
CA SER A 31 12.97 -23.79 4.93
C SER A 31 12.80 -24.16 3.46
N GLY A 32 11.78 -24.95 3.14
CA GLY A 32 11.46 -25.34 1.75
C GLY A 32 10.80 -24.23 0.92
N ILE A 33 10.35 -23.14 1.56
CA ILE A 33 9.75 -22.02 0.85
C ILE A 33 10.86 -21.12 0.31
N LYS A 34 10.78 -20.81 -0.99
CA LYS A 34 11.69 -19.87 -1.66
C LYS A 34 11.58 -18.48 -1.03
N ARG A 35 12.71 -17.84 -0.79
CA ARG A 35 12.80 -16.55 -0.08
C ARG A 35 13.56 -15.54 -0.90
N PRO A 36 13.22 -14.25 -0.82
CA PRO A 36 14.08 -13.20 -1.34
C PRO A 36 15.39 -13.13 -0.52
N GLU A 37 16.46 -12.62 -1.12
CA GLU A 37 17.80 -12.62 -0.51
C GLU A 37 17.84 -11.89 0.84
N TYR A 38 17.17 -10.74 0.95
CA TYR A 38 17.10 -9.98 2.19
C TYR A 38 16.47 -10.76 3.36
N ALA A 39 15.54 -11.67 3.06
CA ALA A 39 14.90 -12.49 4.08
C ALA A 39 15.89 -13.47 4.76
N ILE A 40 16.96 -13.83 4.06
CA ILE A 40 18.02 -14.71 4.57
C ILE A 40 19.10 -13.87 5.27
N THR A 41 19.53 -12.80 4.63
CA THR A 41 20.68 -12.00 5.05
C THR A 41 20.34 -10.86 6.01
N GLY A 42 19.07 -10.43 6.05
CA GLY A 42 18.63 -9.22 6.74
C GLY A 42 19.19 -7.93 6.12
N ARG A 43 19.68 -7.99 4.88
CA ARG A 43 20.31 -6.86 4.17
C ARG A 43 19.76 -6.75 2.75
N PRO A 44 19.68 -5.53 2.17
CA PRO A 44 19.25 -5.38 0.80
C PRO A 44 20.22 -6.11 -0.14
N GLY A 45 19.64 -6.86 -1.08
CA GLY A 45 20.37 -7.43 -2.20
C GLY A 45 20.46 -6.46 -3.37
N PRO A 46 21.12 -6.85 -4.47
CA PRO A 46 21.08 -6.09 -5.70
C PRO A 46 19.65 -6.07 -6.27
N VAL A 47 19.32 -5.02 -7.02
CA VAL A 47 18.08 -5.00 -7.80
C VAL A 47 18.15 -6.09 -8.86
N ILE A 48 17.15 -6.95 -8.90
CA ILE A 48 16.99 -8.05 -9.87
C ILE A 48 15.79 -7.72 -10.77
N GLY A 49 15.94 -7.97 -12.07
CA GLY A 49 14.91 -7.70 -13.06
C GLY A 49 14.91 -6.26 -13.55
N GLU A 50 14.20 -6.05 -14.66
CA GLU A 50 14.06 -4.75 -15.32
C GLU A 50 12.66 -4.17 -15.07
N PRO A 51 12.44 -2.85 -15.22
CA PRO A 51 11.11 -2.26 -15.10
C PRO A 51 10.08 -2.86 -16.06
N VAL A 52 10.47 -3.15 -17.28
CA VAL A 52 9.66 -3.86 -18.30
C VAL A 52 9.83 -5.36 -18.12
N LYS A 53 8.75 -6.07 -17.82
CA LYS A 53 8.75 -7.50 -17.53
C LYS A 53 8.53 -8.35 -18.77
N THR A 54 9.14 -9.56 -18.76
CA THR A 54 8.83 -10.56 -19.78
C THR A 54 7.43 -11.18 -19.52
N PRO A 55 6.78 -11.78 -20.55
CA PRO A 55 5.50 -12.46 -20.36
C PRO A 55 5.52 -13.51 -19.25
N GLU A 56 6.62 -14.26 -19.09
CA GLU A 56 6.77 -15.28 -18.07
C GLU A 56 6.84 -14.68 -16.66
N VAL A 57 7.48 -13.52 -16.50
CA VAL A 57 7.50 -12.79 -15.22
C VAL A 57 6.10 -12.27 -14.90
N ILE A 58 5.40 -11.69 -15.88
CA ILE A 58 4.04 -11.16 -15.73
C ILE A 58 3.08 -12.27 -15.26
N GLU A 59 3.14 -13.48 -15.84
CA GLU A 59 2.29 -14.60 -15.41
C GLU A 59 2.53 -14.98 -13.94
N ARG A 60 3.80 -15.02 -13.51
CA ARG A 60 4.13 -15.25 -12.09
C ARG A 60 3.63 -14.11 -11.20
N MET A 61 3.71 -12.86 -11.67
CA MET A 61 3.19 -11.71 -10.93
C MET A 61 1.67 -11.73 -10.81
N ARG A 62 0.93 -12.22 -11.82
CA ARG A 62 -0.52 -12.45 -11.69
C ARG A 62 -0.84 -13.46 -10.59
N ALA A 63 -0.08 -14.55 -10.51
CA ALA A 63 -0.25 -15.54 -9.45
C ALA A 63 0.06 -14.97 -8.06
N ALA A 64 1.17 -14.23 -7.90
CA ALA A 64 1.52 -13.56 -6.66
C ALA A 64 0.49 -12.48 -6.26
N GLY A 65 0.06 -11.66 -7.22
CA GLY A 65 -0.97 -10.64 -6.99
C GLY A 65 -2.33 -11.23 -6.61
N THR A 66 -2.73 -12.33 -7.26
CA THR A 66 -3.96 -13.06 -6.89
C THR A 66 -3.88 -13.59 -5.46
N LEU A 67 -2.73 -14.13 -5.04
CA LEU A 67 -2.53 -14.59 -3.66
C LEU A 67 -2.59 -13.43 -2.65
N ALA A 68 -1.92 -12.30 -2.93
CA ALA A 68 -2.00 -11.10 -2.08
C ALA A 68 -3.46 -10.65 -1.93
N ARG A 69 -4.21 -10.60 -3.03
CA ARG A 69 -5.65 -10.28 -3.02
C ARG A 69 -6.47 -11.25 -2.15
N GLN A 70 -6.23 -12.56 -2.26
CA GLN A 70 -6.91 -13.58 -1.45
C GLN A 70 -6.64 -13.39 0.04
N VAL A 71 -5.39 -13.08 0.42
CA VAL A 71 -5.04 -12.79 1.82
C VAL A 71 -5.78 -11.56 2.31
N VAL A 72 -5.77 -10.44 1.55
CA VAL A 72 -6.49 -9.21 1.93
C VAL A 72 -8.00 -9.46 2.09
N LEU A 73 -8.61 -10.22 1.18
CA LEU A 73 -10.03 -10.61 1.30
C LEU A 73 -10.29 -11.43 2.57
N ARG A 74 -9.41 -12.39 2.89
CA ARG A 74 -9.54 -13.18 4.12
C ARG A 74 -9.43 -12.30 5.36
N LEU A 75 -8.51 -11.31 5.36
CA LEU A 75 -8.39 -10.35 6.46
C LEU A 75 -9.65 -9.49 6.61
N SER A 76 -10.30 -9.13 5.51
CA SER A 76 -11.54 -8.33 5.55
C SER A 76 -12.68 -9.04 6.31
N GLU A 77 -12.72 -10.37 6.29
CA GLU A 77 -13.69 -11.18 7.02
C GLU A 77 -13.41 -11.23 8.53
N GLU A 78 -12.15 -10.98 8.93
CA GLU A 78 -11.71 -11.02 10.32
C GLU A 78 -11.71 -9.65 11.02
N VAL A 79 -11.66 -8.56 10.25
CA VAL A 79 -11.61 -7.21 10.81
C VAL A 79 -12.90 -6.91 11.58
N ALA A 80 -12.79 -6.82 12.91
CA ALA A 80 -13.89 -6.52 13.82
C ALA A 80 -13.37 -5.90 15.13
N PRO A 81 -14.22 -5.18 15.90
CA PRO A 81 -13.86 -4.71 17.23
C PRO A 81 -13.40 -5.87 18.13
N GLY A 82 -12.28 -5.68 18.83
CA GLY A 82 -11.66 -6.67 19.72
C GLY A 82 -10.63 -7.59 19.05
N VAL A 83 -10.58 -7.66 17.73
CA VAL A 83 -9.53 -8.39 17.01
C VAL A 83 -8.22 -7.60 17.08
N THR A 84 -7.10 -8.26 17.41
CA THR A 84 -5.79 -7.61 17.46
C THR A 84 -5.14 -7.59 16.09
N THR A 85 -4.31 -6.59 15.82
CA THR A 85 -3.51 -6.52 14.58
C THR A 85 -2.53 -7.70 14.48
N GLU A 86 -2.05 -8.23 15.62
CA GLU A 86 -1.28 -9.49 15.70
C GLU A 86 -2.08 -10.70 15.18
N THR A 87 -3.39 -10.74 15.41
CA THR A 87 -4.26 -11.82 14.87
C THR A 87 -4.33 -11.75 13.35
N LEU A 88 -4.46 -10.55 12.79
CA LEU A 88 -4.45 -10.33 11.34
C LEU A 88 -3.11 -10.75 10.72
N ASP A 89 -1.98 -10.37 11.34
CA ASP A 89 -0.63 -10.81 10.92
C ASP A 89 -0.49 -12.34 10.93
N ARG A 90 -0.99 -13.00 11.98
CA ARG A 90 -0.94 -14.46 12.08
C ARG A 90 -1.70 -15.12 10.92
N ILE A 91 -2.91 -14.68 10.63
CA ILE A 91 -3.74 -15.21 9.55
C ILE A 91 -3.05 -15.02 8.20
N ALA A 92 -2.56 -13.82 7.94
CA ALA A 92 -1.85 -13.51 6.69
C ALA A 92 -0.58 -14.36 6.53
N HIS A 93 0.21 -14.51 7.62
CA HIS A 93 1.39 -15.35 7.63
C HIS A 93 1.05 -16.81 7.31
N GLU A 94 0.04 -17.37 8.01
CA GLU A 94 -0.37 -18.77 7.83
C GLU A 94 -0.83 -19.03 6.40
N MET A 95 -1.72 -18.20 5.84
CA MET A 95 -2.20 -18.33 4.45
C MET A 95 -1.06 -18.22 3.42
N THR A 96 -0.17 -17.25 3.61
CA THR A 96 0.96 -17.05 2.69
C THR A 96 1.88 -18.27 2.69
N VAL A 97 2.18 -18.80 3.88
CA VAL A 97 3.04 -19.99 4.04
C VAL A 97 2.37 -21.25 3.51
N GLU A 98 1.08 -21.45 3.75
CA GLU A 98 0.30 -22.57 3.22
C GLU A 98 0.25 -22.58 1.69
N ALA A 99 0.24 -21.39 1.07
CA ALA A 99 0.34 -21.25 -0.39
C ALA A 99 1.76 -21.47 -0.95
N GLY A 100 2.75 -21.78 -0.09
CA GLY A 100 4.16 -21.96 -0.51
C GLY A 100 4.89 -20.65 -0.80
N ALA A 101 4.35 -19.51 -0.37
CA ALA A 101 4.90 -18.17 -0.55
C ALA A 101 5.61 -17.66 0.72
N TYR A 102 6.45 -16.63 0.56
CA TYR A 102 7.10 -15.93 1.66
C TYR A 102 6.43 -14.56 1.87
N PRO A 103 6.05 -14.17 3.12
CA PRO A 103 5.54 -12.82 3.37
C PRO A 103 6.66 -11.80 3.20
N SER A 104 6.58 -10.98 2.17
CA SER A 104 7.68 -10.09 1.76
C SER A 104 8.12 -9.08 2.83
N PRO A 105 7.23 -8.51 3.69
CA PRO A 105 7.67 -7.61 4.74
C PRO A 105 8.54 -8.27 5.80
N LEU A 106 8.37 -9.60 6.03
CA LEU A 106 9.06 -10.31 7.11
C LEU A 106 10.57 -10.27 6.92
N ASN A 107 11.30 -9.77 7.94
CA ASN A 107 12.75 -9.55 7.90
C ASN A 107 13.23 -8.58 6.80
N TYR A 108 12.32 -7.75 6.25
CA TYR A 108 12.71 -6.70 5.30
C TYR A 108 13.68 -5.72 5.96
N THR A 109 14.64 -5.28 5.17
CA THR A 109 15.80 -4.52 5.64
C THR A 109 15.43 -3.15 6.20
N GLY A 110 15.77 -2.92 7.45
CA GLY A 110 15.60 -1.67 8.19
C GLY A 110 16.47 -1.66 9.45
N HIS A 111 16.20 -0.76 10.37
CA HIS A 111 16.90 -0.67 11.66
C HIS A 111 15.91 -0.40 12.81
N PRO A 112 15.37 -1.47 13.44
CA PRO A 112 15.55 -2.92 13.17
C PRO A 112 14.88 -3.39 11.88
N ASN A 113 15.13 -4.63 11.43
CA ASN A 113 14.40 -5.24 10.33
C ASN A 113 12.92 -5.42 10.68
N TYR A 114 12.05 -5.37 9.67
CA TYR A 114 10.60 -5.46 9.89
C TYR A 114 10.19 -6.83 10.45
N PRO A 115 9.46 -6.90 11.58
CA PRO A 115 9.31 -8.14 12.32
C PRO A 115 8.06 -8.97 11.96
N LYS A 116 7.21 -8.52 11.04
CA LYS A 116 5.88 -9.06 10.80
C LYS A 116 5.65 -9.43 9.33
N ALA A 117 4.60 -10.21 9.08
CA ALA A 117 4.27 -10.71 7.74
C ALA A 117 3.54 -9.66 6.88
N ILE A 118 2.82 -8.75 7.53
CA ILE A 118 2.06 -7.66 6.89
C ILE A 118 2.27 -6.36 7.65
N CYS A 119 1.89 -5.21 7.04
CA CYS A 119 1.74 -3.97 7.78
C CYS A 119 0.25 -3.78 8.17
N THR A 120 0.01 -3.20 9.37
CA THR A 120 -1.34 -2.83 9.83
C THR A 120 -1.33 -1.39 10.30
N SER A 121 -1.98 -0.50 9.56
CA SER A 121 -1.94 0.93 9.81
C SER A 121 -3.31 1.42 10.27
N VAL A 122 -3.42 1.76 11.56
CA VAL A 122 -4.69 2.12 12.22
C VAL A 122 -4.81 3.63 12.33
N ASN A 123 -5.94 4.20 11.94
CA ASN A 123 -6.33 5.61 12.10
C ASN A 123 -5.31 6.61 11.54
N GLU A 124 -4.51 7.25 12.41
CA GLU A 124 -3.48 8.23 12.04
C GLU A 124 -2.15 7.62 11.58
N VAL A 125 -2.01 6.29 11.61
CA VAL A 125 -0.84 5.58 11.06
C VAL A 125 -0.94 5.62 9.54
N ILE A 126 0.04 6.26 8.91
CA ILE A 126 0.10 6.46 7.45
C ILE A 126 0.36 5.13 6.75
N CYS A 127 1.44 4.44 7.16
CA CYS A 127 1.87 3.15 6.62
C CYS A 127 2.88 2.49 7.55
N HIS A 128 3.27 1.26 7.22
CA HIS A 128 4.28 0.44 7.90
C HIS A 128 4.01 0.20 9.40
N GLY A 129 2.76 0.34 9.85
CA GLY A 129 2.38 0.00 11.21
C GLY A 129 2.70 -1.45 11.52
N ILE A 130 3.41 -1.70 12.63
CA ILE A 130 3.79 -3.06 13.06
C ILE A 130 2.62 -3.72 13.77
N PRO A 131 2.11 -4.87 13.29
CA PRO A 131 1.12 -5.67 14.01
C PRO A 131 1.52 -5.98 15.45
N ASP A 132 0.61 -5.73 16.38
CA ASP A 132 0.84 -5.84 17.81
C ASP A 132 -0.40 -6.34 18.59
N SER A 133 -0.33 -6.30 19.92
CA SER A 133 -1.40 -6.75 20.81
C SER A 133 -2.58 -5.78 20.94
N ARG A 134 -2.57 -4.61 20.26
CA ARG A 134 -3.67 -3.65 20.32
C ARG A 134 -4.91 -4.25 19.65
N PRO A 135 -6.05 -4.35 20.39
CA PRO A 135 -7.32 -4.70 19.77
C PRO A 135 -7.82 -3.52 18.93
N LEU A 136 -8.45 -3.81 17.81
CA LEU A 136 -9.22 -2.84 17.04
C LEU A 136 -10.43 -2.39 17.87
N GLU A 137 -10.75 -1.12 17.84
CA GLU A 137 -11.89 -0.52 18.55
C GLU A 137 -13.01 -0.19 17.56
N ASP A 138 -14.25 -0.18 18.07
CA ASP A 138 -15.39 0.30 17.29
C ASP A 138 -15.15 1.75 16.83
N GLY A 139 -15.31 1.99 15.55
CA GLY A 139 -15.00 3.28 14.92
C GLY A 139 -13.59 3.43 14.38
N ASP A 140 -12.68 2.47 14.56
CA ASP A 140 -11.36 2.50 13.88
C ASP A 140 -11.50 2.33 12.37
N ILE A 141 -10.47 2.77 11.65
CA ILE A 141 -10.16 2.33 10.29
C ILE A 141 -8.80 1.66 10.32
N VAL A 142 -8.60 0.57 9.58
CA VAL A 142 -7.32 -0.16 9.53
C VAL A 142 -6.96 -0.51 8.11
N ASN A 143 -5.78 -0.09 7.67
CA ASN A 143 -5.19 -0.59 6.43
C ASN A 143 -4.44 -1.89 6.74
N CYS A 144 -4.68 -2.91 5.92
CA CYS A 144 -3.89 -4.15 5.89
C CYS A 144 -3.15 -4.19 4.56
N ASP A 145 -1.83 -4.19 4.65
CA ASP A 145 -0.92 -4.14 3.51
C ASP A 145 -0.16 -5.47 3.43
N VAL A 146 -0.38 -6.17 2.33
CA VAL A 146 0.02 -7.56 2.12
C VAL A 146 0.87 -7.69 0.88
N THR A 147 2.15 -7.99 1.07
CA THR A 147 3.04 -8.37 -0.01
C THR A 147 3.48 -9.81 0.13
N VAL A 148 3.34 -10.58 -0.93
CA VAL A 148 3.79 -11.98 -0.97
C VAL A 148 4.90 -12.17 -2.01
N TYR A 149 5.86 -13.03 -1.69
CA TYR A 149 6.90 -13.48 -2.64
C TYR A 149 6.61 -14.91 -3.05
N LEU A 150 6.19 -15.10 -4.29
CA LEU A 150 5.81 -16.38 -4.87
C LEU A 150 6.59 -16.61 -6.17
N ASP A 151 7.22 -17.77 -6.33
CA ASP A 151 7.94 -18.16 -7.54
C ASP A 151 8.98 -17.15 -8.04
N GLY A 152 9.55 -16.36 -7.12
CA GLY A 152 10.62 -15.42 -7.45
C GLY A 152 10.16 -14.03 -7.82
N VAL A 153 8.90 -13.69 -7.60
CA VAL A 153 8.33 -12.36 -7.81
C VAL A 153 7.44 -11.93 -6.65
N HIS A 154 7.25 -10.64 -6.50
CA HIS A 154 6.37 -10.03 -5.49
C HIS A 154 5.01 -9.68 -6.08
N GLY A 155 3.96 -9.78 -5.26
CA GLY A 155 2.63 -9.22 -5.51
C GLY A 155 2.22 -8.43 -4.27
N ASP A 156 1.85 -7.17 -4.46
CA ASP A 156 1.66 -6.16 -3.40
C ASP A 156 0.28 -5.53 -3.48
N HIS A 157 -0.45 -5.55 -2.36
CA HIS A 157 -1.84 -5.09 -2.32
C HIS A 157 -2.26 -4.66 -0.93
N SER A 158 -2.94 -3.52 -0.83
CA SER A 158 -3.51 -3.08 0.44
C SER A 158 -4.92 -2.52 0.33
N GLU A 159 -5.70 -2.70 1.39
CA GLU A 159 -7.02 -2.08 1.54
C GLU A 159 -7.21 -1.54 2.96
N THR A 160 -7.97 -0.44 3.08
CA THR A 160 -8.42 0.10 4.35
C THR A 160 -9.84 -0.37 4.65
N PHE A 161 -10.02 -1.00 5.82
CA PHE A 161 -11.28 -1.51 6.32
C PHE A 161 -11.87 -0.64 7.42
N LEU A 162 -13.19 -0.63 7.50
CA LEU A 162 -13.94 0.02 8.57
C LEU A 162 -14.17 -1.00 9.70
N VAL A 163 -13.94 -0.59 10.95
CA VAL A 163 -14.11 -1.43 12.14
C VAL A 163 -15.38 -1.02 12.88
N GLY A 164 -16.43 -1.83 12.78
CA GLY A 164 -17.73 -1.52 13.38
C GLY A 164 -18.38 -0.25 12.82
N GLU A 165 -18.89 0.61 13.71
CA GLU A 165 -19.56 1.85 13.33
C GLU A 165 -18.58 3.03 13.24
N VAL A 166 -18.19 3.39 12.01
CA VAL A 166 -17.23 4.45 11.72
C VAL A 166 -17.95 5.75 11.36
N ASP A 167 -17.42 6.89 11.80
CA ASP A 167 -17.98 8.20 11.52
C ASP A 167 -17.97 8.53 10.01
N GLU A 168 -18.87 9.41 9.57
CA GLU A 168 -19.10 9.77 8.17
C GLU A 168 -17.84 10.33 7.50
N ARG A 169 -17.03 11.14 8.22
CA ARG A 169 -15.81 11.72 7.68
C ARG A 169 -14.75 10.67 7.38
N SER A 170 -14.62 9.70 8.26
CA SER A 170 -13.69 8.58 8.08
C SER A 170 -14.14 7.64 6.96
N ARG A 171 -15.46 7.36 6.86
CA ARG A 171 -16.02 6.63 5.69
C ARG A 171 -15.70 7.37 4.40
N ARG A 172 -15.94 8.68 4.36
CA ARG A 172 -15.63 9.50 3.18
C ARG A 172 -14.13 9.52 2.85
N LEU A 173 -13.25 9.56 3.86
CA LEU A 173 -11.80 9.44 3.66
C LEU A 173 -11.46 8.13 2.95
N VAL A 174 -11.96 7.00 3.46
CA VAL A 174 -11.72 5.67 2.88
C VAL A 174 -12.22 5.59 1.45
N ASP A 175 -13.44 6.06 1.16
CA ASP A 175 -14.00 6.08 -0.19
C ASP A 175 -13.18 6.92 -1.16
N VAL A 176 -12.81 8.17 -0.75
CA VAL A 176 -12.01 9.07 -1.58
C VAL A 176 -10.61 8.52 -1.83
N THR A 177 -10.03 7.81 -0.87
CA THR A 177 -8.72 7.17 -1.05
C THR A 177 -8.80 6.10 -2.14
N ARG A 178 -9.83 5.26 -2.11
CA ARG A 178 -10.08 4.26 -3.15
C ARG A 178 -10.36 4.90 -4.51
N GLU A 179 -11.23 5.93 -4.55
CA GLU A 179 -11.52 6.73 -5.76
C GLU A 179 -10.22 7.32 -6.34
N SER A 180 -9.34 7.85 -5.48
CA SER A 180 -8.06 8.45 -5.88
C SER A 180 -7.11 7.42 -6.50
N MET A 181 -6.99 6.24 -5.90
CA MET A 181 -6.18 5.14 -6.45
C MET A 181 -6.66 4.78 -7.86
N TYR A 182 -7.95 4.57 -8.03
CA TYR A 182 -8.50 4.22 -9.33
C TYR A 182 -8.39 5.34 -10.36
N ALA A 183 -8.48 6.61 -9.95
CA ALA A 183 -8.20 7.73 -10.84
C ALA A 183 -6.74 7.72 -11.32
N GLY A 184 -5.80 7.34 -10.45
CA GLY A 184 -4.39 7.13 -10.82
C GLY A 184 -4.21 5.98 -11.79
N ILE A 185 -4.87 4.83 -11.56
CA ILE A 185 -4.82 3.67 -12.45
C ILE A 185 -5.42 4.01 -13.83
N GLY A 186 -6.52 4.78 -13.85
CA GLY A 186 -7.25 5.13 -15.07
C GLY A 186 -6.47 5.97 -16.09
N VAL A 187 -5.33 6.56 -15.69
CA VAL A 187 -4.45 7.31 -16.62
C VAL A 187 -3.21 6.52 -17.06
N VAL A 188 -3.05 5.27 -16.57
CA VAL A 188 -1.91 4.42 -16.90
C VAL A 188 -2.09 3.82 -18.29
N GLN A 189 -1.16 4.14 -19.18
CA GLN A 189 -1.02 3.52 -20.50
C GLN A 189 0.39 3.80 -21.04
N ALA A 190 0.81 3.05 -22.04
CA ALA A 190 2.08 3.34 -22.73
C ALA A 190 2.09 4.75 -23.28
N GLY A 191 3.21 5.47 -23.09
CA GLY A 191 3.38 6.87 -23.49
C GLY A 191 2.89 7.90 -22.47
N ALA A 192 2.07 7.56 -21.50
CA ALA A 192 1.75 8.42 -20.36
C ALA A 192 2.98 8.64 -19.47
N LYS A 193 2.93 9.64 -18.60
CA LYS A 193 4.03 9.93 -17.68
C LYS A 193 3.63 9.61 -16.24
N VAL A 194 4.60 9.23 -15.44
CA VAL A 194 4.39 8.94 -14.01
C VAL A 194 3.70 10.10 -13.28
N ASN A 195 4.04 11.37 -13.60
CA ASN A 195 3.41 12.52 -12.95
C ASN A 195 1.93 12.73 -13.33
N ASP A 196 1.43 12.11 -14.39
CA ASP A 196 -0.01 12.12 -14.71
C ASP A 196 -0.80 11.31 -13.69
N ILE A 197 -0.22 10.19 -13.17
CA ILE A 197 -0.78 9.39 -12.08
C ILE A 197 -0.95 10.26 -10.84
N GLY A 198 0.13 10.89 -10.38
CA GLY A 198 0.09 11.76 -9.21
C GLY A 198 -0.87 12.94 -9.35
N ARG A 199 -0.98 13.51 -10.55
CA ARG A 199 -1.94 14.58 -10.85
C ARG A 199 -3.39 14.10 -10.72
N ALA A 200 -3.71 12.93 -11.25
CA ALA A 200 -5.06 12.35 -11.19
C ALA A 200 -5.46 12.08 -9.72
N ILE A 201 -4.59 11.41 -8.95
CA ILE A 201 -4.79 11.12 -7.53
C ILE A 201 -5.01 12.41 -6.73
N GLN A 202 -4.09 13.37 -6.84
CA GLN A 202 -4.14 14.63 -6.11
C GLN A 202 -5.40 15.44 -6.43
N THR A 203 -5.85 15.41 -7.69
CA THR A 203 -7.07 16.12 -8.11
C THR A 203 -8.30 15.59 -7.39
N VAL A 204 -8.45 14.28 -7.25
CA VAL A 204 -9.59 13.66 -6.55
C VAL A 204 -9.53 13.96 -5.05
N ALA A 205 -8.39 13.73 -4.42
CA ALA A 205 -8.21 13.94 -2.98
C ALA A 205 -8.45 15.40 -2.57
N GLU A 206 -7.82 16.36 -3.26
CA GLU A 206 -7.93 17.79 -2.93
C GLU A 206 -9.33 18.35 -3.22
N LYS A 207 -10.01 17.87 -4.27
CA LYS A 207 -11.42 18.24 -4.54
C LYS A 207 -12.35 17.81 -3.40
N ALA A 208 -12.06 16.70 -2.75
CA ALA A 208 -12.79 16.21 -1.58
C ALA A 208 -12.36 16.91 -0.26
N GLY A 209 -11.34 17.77 -0.30
CA GLY A 209 -10.82 18.51 0.84
C GLY A 209 -9.81 17.76 1.70
N PHE A 210 -9.24 16.69 1.16
CA PHE A 210 -8.22 15.86 1.80
C PHE A 210 -6.81 16.18 1.27
N GLY A 211 -5.78 15.75 2.00
CA GLY A 211 -4.38 15.89 1.63
C GLY A 211 -3.80 14.59 1.07
N VAL A 212 -2.73 14.70 0.28
CA VAL A 212 -1.96 13.53 -0.22
C VAL A 212 -0.62 13.51 0.49
N VAL A 213 -0.28 12.39 1.13
CA VAL A 213 1.04 12.16 1.75
C VAL A 213 2.12 12.19 0.67
N ARG A 214 3.32 12.72 1.02
CA ARG A 214 4.41 12.92 0.07
C ARG A 214 5.70 12.21 0.45
N ASP A 215 5.78 11.73 1.69
CA ASP A 215 6.98 11.09 2.23
C ASP A 215 7.10 9.63 1.80
N PHE A 216 5.98 9.03 1.35
CA PHE A 216 5.87 7.68 0.84
C PHE A 216 5.23 7.70 -0.55
N ILE A 217 5.72 6.84 -1.43
CA ILE A 217 5.36 6.80 -2.85
C ILE A 217 5.35 5.36 -3.35
N GLY A 218 4.62 5.09 -4.41
CA GLY A 218 4.64 3.81 -5.11
C GLY A 218 5.97 3.53 -5.79
N HIS A 219 6.18 2.31 -6.18
CA HIS A 219 7.45 1.80 -6.69
C HIS A 219 7.27 0.74 -7.77
N GLY A 220 8.28 0.60 -8.62
CA GLY A 220 8.38 -0.57 -9.49
C GLY A 220 8.48 -1.84 -8.64
N ILE A 221 7.92 -2.93 -9.12
CA ILE A 221 7.86 -4.22 -8.43
C ILE A 221 8.01 -5.36 -9.44
N GLY A 222 8.49 -6.49 -8.97
CA GLY A 222 8.65 -7.72 -9.75
C GLY A 222 9.52 -8.72 -9.02
N GLU A 223 10.68 -9.05 -9.55
CA GLU A 223 11.66 -9.94 -8.92
C GLU A 223 12.32 -9.25 -7.69
N THR A 224 12.33 -7.93 -7.69
CA THR A 224 12.71 -7.10 -6.54
C THR A 224 11.47 -6.42 -5.97
N PHE A 225 11.38 -6.34 -4.64
CA PHE A 225 10.23 -5.76 -3.93
C PHE A 225 10.08 -4.27 -4.30
N HIS A 226 11.12 -3.46 -4.08
CA HIS A 226 11.13 -2.04 -4.41
C HIS A 226 12.20 -1.74 -5.46
N MET A 227 11.78 -1.27 -6.61
CA MET A 227 12.67 -0.90 -7.72
C MET A 227 12.14 0.33 -8.47
N ALA A 228 12.83 0.77 -9.49
CA ALA A 228 12.33 1.82 -10.39
C ALA A 228 11.14 1.33 -11.25
N PRO A 229 10.22 2.23 -11.64
CA PRO A 229 10.20 3.65 -11.35
C PRO A 229 9.59 3.99 -9.97
N SER A 230 9.91 5.16 -9.42
CA SER A 230 9.19 5.75 -8.29
C SER A 230 7.90 6.41 -8.77
N ILE A 231 6.79 6.20 -8.05
CA ILE A 231 5.43 6.64 -8.43
C ILE A 231 4.89 7.62 -7.36
N PRO A 232 5.19 8.92 -7.42
CA PRO A 232 4.56 9.89 -6.52
C PRO A 232 3.04 9.96 -6.73
N HIS A 233 2.29 9.99 -5.63
CA HIS A 233 0.83 10.11 -5.64
C HIS A 233 0.34 11.58 -5.67
N TYR A 234 1.26 12.51 -5.82
CA TYR A 234 1.03 13.94 -6.02
C TYR A 234 1.75 14.40 -7.28
N TYR A 235 1.33 15.53 -7.83
CA TYR A 235 2.00 16.07 -9.01
C TYR A 235 3.42 16.56 -8.68
N ASP A 236 4.41 15.86 -9.25
CA ASP A 236 5.82 16.28 -9.25
C ASP A 236 6.30 16.39 -10.71
N PRO A 237 6.63 17.59 -11.20
CA PRO A 237 7.10 17.76 -12.58
C PRO A 237 8.41 17.01 -12.88
N ARG A 238 9.15 16.57 -11.85
CA ARG A 238 10.39 15.78 -11.98
C ARG A 238 10.11 14.30 -12.24
N ALA A 239 8.95 13.79 -11.84
CA ALA A 239 8.53 12.42 -12.08
C ALA A 239 8.00 12.28 -13.52
N ASN A 240 8.88 12.45 -14.51
CA ASN A 240 8.55 12.53 -15.92
C ASN A 240 8.92 11.27 -16.71
N THR A 241 9.21 10.17 -16.03
CA THR A 241 9.42 8.85 -16.66
C THR A 241 8.22 8.53 -17.54
N VAL A 242 8.49 8.15 -18.79
CA VAL A 242 7.46 7.69 -19.72
C VAL A 242 7.18 6.23 -19.44
N LEU A 243 5.90 5.88 -19.35
CA LEU A 243 5.46 4.50 -19.14
C LEU A 243 5.59 3.71 -20.43
N GLU A 244 6.10 2.48 -20.31
CA GLU A 244 6.28 1.55 -21.42
C GLU A 244 5.46 0.28 -21.17
N THR A 245 4.90 -0.31 -22.23
CA THR A 245 4.20 -1.61 -22.14
C THR A 245 5.07 -2.65 -21.49
N GLY A 246 4.52 -3.38 -20.52
CA GLY A 246 5.23 -4.37 -19.72
C GLY A 246 5.85 -3.85 -18.43
N MET A 247 5.84 -2.54 -18.16
CA MET A 247 6.23 -2.02 -16.86
C MET A 247 5.24 -2.45 -15.78
N THR A 248 5.76 -2.79 -14.58
CA THR A 248 4.96 -3.10 -13.40
C THR A 248 5.37 -2.24 -12.21
N PHE A 249 4.39 -1.69 -11.50
CA PHE A 249 4.59 -0.84 -10.33
C PHE A 249 3.34 -0.80 -9.45
N THR A 250 3.48 -0.26 -8.23
CA THR A 250 2.38 -0.05 -7.30
C THR A 250 1.77 1.35 -7.48
N ILE A 251 0.45 1.44 -7.27
CA ILE A 251 -0.27 2.70 -7.08
C ILE A 251 -0.96 2.58 -5.73
N GLU A 252 -0.48 3.35 -4.74
CA GLU A 252 -0.76 3.16 -3.32
C GLU A 252 -0.99 4.50 -2.56
N PRO A 253 -1.88 5.38 -3.03
CA PRO A 253 -2.04 6.69 -2.42
C PRO A 253 -2.44 6.60 -0.95
N MET A 254 -1.73 7.34 -0.10
CA MET A 254 -2.06 7.60 1.28
C MET A 254 -2.71 8.99 1.37
N ILE A 255 -4.00 9.01 1.68
CA ILE A 255 -4.82 10.23 1.76
C ILE A 255 -5.11 10.56 3.21
N THR A 256 -5.00 11.82 3.59
CA THR A 256 -5.13 12.28 4.98
C THR A 256 -6.17 13.38 5.14
N VAL A 257 -6.85 13.34 6.27
CA VAL A 257 -7.80 14.35 6.70
C VAL A 257 -7.14 15.71 6.95
N GLY A 258 -5.89 15.70 7.42
CA GLY A 258 -5.16 16.88 7.89
C GLY A 258 -3.85 17.14 7.17
N SER A 259 -2.75 17.08 7.92
CA SER A 259 -1.41 17.29 7.38
C SER A 259 -0.97 16.11 6.51
N HIS A 260 -0.30 16.43 5.41
CA HIS A 260 0.33 15.43 4.55
C HIS A 260 1.74 15.00 5.02
N ARG A 261 2.20 15.55 6.16
CA ARG A 261 3.51 15.24 6.72
C ARG A 261 3.43 14.12 7.73
N GLY A 262 4.43 13.26 7.71
CA GLY A 262 4.59 12.15 8.64
C GLY A 262 5.64 12.40 9.71
N LEU A 263 5.53 11.66 10.80
CA LEU A 263 6.52 11.50 11.85
C LEU A 263 6.75 10.00 12.01
N MET A 264 8.00 9.60 12.21
CA MET A 264 8.35 8.20 12.48
C MET A 264 8.33 7.92 13.98
N TRP A 265 7.81 6.74 14.37
CA TRP A 265 7.96 6.25 15.73
C TRP A 265 9.37 5.73 15.99
N ASP A 266 9.70 5.53 17.28
CA ASP A 266 11.01 5.02 17.72
C ASP A 266 11.27 3.56 17.27
N ASP A 267 10.22 2.85 16.78
CA ASP A 267 10.36 1.52 16.19
C ASP A 267 11.06 1.51 14.81
N GLY A 268 11.25 2.70 14.23
CA GLY A 268 11.94 2.90 12.95
C GLY A 268 11.10 2.56 11.71
N TRP A 269 9.80 2.19 11.87
CA TRP A 269 8.90 1.78 10.78
C TRP A 269 7.57 2.54 10.74
N THR A 270 6.88 2.61 11.88
CA THR A 270 5.54 3.17 11.95
C THR A 270 5.56 4.66 11.66
N ALA A 271 4.94 5.07 10.56
CA ALA A 271 4.76 6.46 10.20
C ALA A 271 3.37 6.94 10.62
N VAL A 272 3.29 8.10 11.29
CA VAL A 272 2.02 8.70 11.71
C VAL A 272 1.89 10.11 11.16
N THR A 273 0.67 10.61 10.98
CA THR A 273 0.45 12.01 10.57
C THR A 273 0.91 12.97 11.67
N GLU A 274 1.59 14.08 11.30
CA GLU A 274 2.15 15.05 12.29
C GLU A 274 1.07 15.71 13.19
N ASP A 275 -0.17 15.73 12.73
CA ASP A 275 -1.32 16.29 13.43
C ASP A 275 -2.27 15.24 14.01
N LEU A 276 -1.89 13.96 13.93
CA LEU A 276 -2.64 12.81 14.42
C LEU A 276 -4.06 12.71 13.80
N GLN A 277 -4.26 13.27 12.60
CA GLN A 277 -5.51 13.08 11.88
C GLN A 277 -5.49 11.78 11.08
N ARG A 278 -6.66 11.19 10.89
CA ARG A 278 -6.81 9.91 10.18
C ARG A 278 -6.26 9.97 8.76
N THR A 279 -5.73 8.86 8.34
CA THR A 279 -5.24 8.59 6.99
C THR A 279 -5.74 7.23 6.53
N ALA A 280 -5.89 7.05 5.23
CA ALA A 280 -6.25 5.78 4.61
C ALA A 280 -5.35 5.52 3.40
N GLN A 281 -5.15 4.25 3.07
CA GLN A 281 -4.39 3.78 1.92
C GLN A 281 -5.18 2.69 1.19
N PHE A 282 -5.07 2.67 -0.12
CA PHE A 282 -5.42 1.54 -0.99
C PHE A 282 -4.29 1.35 -1.99
N GLU A 283 -4.08 0.13 -2.40
CA GLU A 283 -2.98 -0.21 -3.28
C GLU A 283 -3.34 -1.30 -4.26
N HIS A 284 -2.84 -1.16 -5.47
CA HIS A 284 -2.77 -2.24 -6.45
C HIS A 284 -1.41 -2.28 -7.14
N THR A 285 -0.92 -3.49 -7.41
CA THR A 285 0.12 -3.72 -8.42
C THR A 285 -0.51 -3.68 -9.80
N VAL A 286 0.03 -2.85 -10.68
CA VAL A 286 -0.47 -2.66 -12.04
C VAL A 286 0.58 -2.99 -13.10
N LEU A 287 0.10 -3.47 -14.26
CA LEU A 287 0.88 -3.70 -15.47
C LEU A 287 0.46 -2.68 -16.52
N VAL A 288 1.43 -2.01 -17.14
CA VAL A 288 1.19 -1.09 -18.25
C VAL A 288 0.92 -1.86 -19.54
N LEU A 289 -0.18 -1.53 -20.21
CA LEU A 289 -0.55 -2.00 -21.54
C LEU A 289 -0.49 -0.86 -22.56
N ASP A 290 -0.58 -1.17 -23.85
CA ASP A 290 -0.56 -0.16 -24.92
C ASP A 290 -1.68 0.88 -24.78
N GLY A 291 -2.89 0.44 -24.40
CA GLY A 291 -4.07 1.31 -24.28
C GLY A 291 -4.71 1.28 -22.89
N GLY A 292 -3.94 1.11 -21.80
CA GLY A 292 -4.47 1.10 -20.45
C GLY A 292 -3.59 0.36 -19.46
N ALA A 293 -4.19 -0.14 -18.37
CA ALA A 293 -3.52 -0.92 -17.36
C ALA A 293 -4.28 -2.20 -17.02
N GLU A 294 -3.55 -3.24 -16.63
CA GLU A 294 -4.10 -4.42 -15.98
C GLU A 294 -3.77 -4.36 -14.49
N ILE A 295 -4.76 -4.62 -13.63
CA ILE A 295 -4.57 -4.79 -12.20
C ILE A 295 -4.20 -6.25 -11.94
N LEU A 296 -2.96 -6.49 -11.46
CA LEU A 296 -2.45 -7.84 -11.19
C LEU A 296 -2.92 -8.39 -9.84
N THR A 297 -3.28 -7.51 -8.90
CA THR A 297 -3.73 -7.84 -7.54
C THR A 297 -5.25 -7.90 -7.45
N ARG A 298 -5.86 -8.80 -8.24
CA ARG A 298 -7.29 -9.09 -8.24
C ARG A 298 -7.54 -10.58 -8.47
N LEU A 299 -8.75 -11.02 -8.17
CA LEU A 299 -9.16 -12.38 -8.55
C LEU A 299 -9.49 -12.43 -10.05
N PRO A 300 -9.27 -13.57 -10.70
CA PRO A 300 -9.65 -13.76 -12.11
C PRO A 300 -11.15 -13.55 -12.38
N THR A 301 -12.00 -13.69 -11.34
CA THR A 301 -13.44 -13.51 -11.39
C THR A 301 -13.90 -12.07 -11.17
N GLU A 302 -13.03 -11.18 -10.71
CA GLU A 302 -13.35 -9.78 -10.52
C GLU A 302 -13.27 -9.04 -11.86
N GLU A 303 -14.23 -8.15 -12.12
CA GLU A 303 -14.20 -7.28 -13.31
C GLU A 303 -13.06 -6.29 -13.20
N GLN A 304 -12.41 -5.95 -14.33
CA GLN A 304 -11.46 -4.85 -14.40
C GLN A 304 -12.23 -3.53 -14.25
N PRO A 305 -12.07 -2.78 -13.15
CA PRO A 305 -12.87 -1.58 -12.92
C PRO A 305 -12.53 -0.43 -13.87
N TYR A 306 -11.43 -0.53 -14.61
CA TYR A 306 -10.92 0.50 -15.51
C TYR A 306 -10.35 -0.11 -16.80
N LEU A 307 -11.24 -0.39 -17.74
CA LEU A 307 -10.84 -0.40 -19.13
C LEU A 307 -10.74 1.05 -19.62
N PRO A 308 -9.77 1.39 -20.48
CA PRO A 308 -9.73 2.71 -21.09
C PRO A 308 -11.08 2.96 -21.76
N VAL A 309 -11.65 4.15 -21.52
CA VAL A 309 -12.78 4.62 -22.32
C VAL A 309 -12.27 4.62 -23.74
N GLU A 310 -12.82 3.76 -24.60
CA GLU A 310 -12.56 3.85 -26.05
C GLU A 310 -12.71 5.32 -26.41
N SER A 311 -11.64 5.94 -26.87
CA SER A 311 -11.72 7.29 -27.41
C SER A 311 -12.77 7.22 -28.52
N ALA A 312 -13.95 7.83 -28.26
CA ALA A 312 -14.96 7.96 -29.28
C ALA A 312 -14.28 8.65 -30.47
N THR A 313 -13.90 7.84 -31.43
CA THR A 313 -13.40 8.33 -32.72
C THR A 313 -14.61 9.05 -33.31
N THR A 314 -14.63 10.36 -33.16
CA THR A 314 -15.55 11.23 -33.89
C THR A 314 -15.27 11.02 -35.36
N ALA A 315 -16.18 10.31 -36.03
CA ALA A 315 -16.25 10.25 -37.47
C ALA A 315 -16.61 11.61 -38.06
#